data_c33f411de3781dd3bd61a81de1e62890
#
_entry.id   c33f411de3781dd3bd61a81de1e62890
#
_cell.length_a   1.000
_cell.length_b   1.000
_cell.length_c   1.000
_cell.angle_alpha   90.00
_cell.angle_beta   90.00
_cell.angle_gamma   90.00
#
_symmetry.space_group_name_H-M   'P 1'
#
loop_
_entity.id
_entity.type
_entity.pdbx_description
1 polymer ?
#
loop_
_entity_poly.entity_id
_entity_poly.type
_entity_poly.pdbx_seq_one_letter_code
_entity_poly.pdbx_strand_id
1 'polypeptide(L)'
;VGDLARDMFTTSIGYMIVGRDAFGRPVITAEAPEFVYAAPDPLVPWRARAAVKVWRDRDEGFDYANVWVPGVRARYARSAKDEFGVMIRRASSGGWVKLGEDTYSGQIPVFIFENHGGTGEFETHTDLLDRINTGLLQRIVTVAMQAFKQRALKGGLPTHDDDGNEVDYSKVFEPAPGALWDLPDGIDIWESQDAAQGILAMLQASKDDIRDFAAATRTPLATLLPDASNQSAEGAAFAREGLVFKAKDRIERLKVGLAEVITAALRVEDPEFSESVDVSFAPPSYVSETEKAAAAVQASIAGVPWRSRMADIYGYPADVIDRMEQERAQEMLIGGLSGSVNSGTSTGNTAGV
;
A
#
# COMPACT_ATOMS: atom_id res chain seq x y z
N VAL A 1 10.19 0.56 5.91
CA VAL A 1 9.95 -0.02 4.56
C VAL A 1 8.50 0.18 4.13
N GLY A 2 7.52 0.01 5.02
CA GLY A 2 6.10 0.18 4.67
C GLY A 2 5.76 1.60 4.16
N ASP A 3 6.24 2.64 4.83
CA ASP A 3 6.01 4.02 4.39
C ASP A 3 6.73 4.34 3.08
N LEU A 4 7.98 3.89 2.94
CA LEU A 4 8.71 3.98 1.67
C LEU A 4 7.93 3.33 0.51
N ALA A 5 7.41 2.11 0.72
CA ALA A 5 6.65 1.41 -0.31
C ALA A 5 5.36 2.16 -0.67
N ARG A 6 4.65 2.70 0.33
CA ARG A 6 3.46 3.53 0.10
C ARG A 6 3.80 4.72 -0.79
N ASP A 7 4.81 5.51 -0.42
CA ASP A 7 5.20 6.70 -1.17
C ASP A 7 5.64 6.33 -2.59
N MET A 8 6.49 5.31 -2.74
CA MET A 8 6.94 4.83 -4.05
C MET A 8 5.78 4.38 -4.94
N PHE A 9 4.77 3.69 -4.40
CA PHE A 9 3.65 3.20 -5.20
C PHE A 9 2.59 4.27 -5.47
N THR A 10 2.49 5.30 -4.62
CA THR A 10 1.53 6.39 -4.83
C THR A 10 2.09 7.54 -5.66
N THR A 11 3.31 7.96 -5.37
CA THR A 11 3.92 9.16 -5.98
C THR A 11 5.08 8.84 -6.91
N SER A 12 5.27 7.57 -7.26
CA SER A 12 6.35 7.05 -8.11
C SER A 12 7.75 7.00 -7.46
N ILE A 13 8.00 7.75 -6.42
CA ILE A 13 9.31 7.88 -5.80
C ILE A 13 9.18 7.94 -4.27
N GLY A 14 10.14 7.34 -3.59
CA GLY A 14 10.31 7.44 -2.14
C GLY A 14 11.77 7.59 -1.79
N TYR A 15 12.06 8.07 -0.60
CA TYR A 15 13.42 8.31 -0.15
C TYR A 15 13.69 7.64 1.18
N MET A 16 14.94 7.24 1.39
CA MET A 16 15.46 6.90 2.70
C MET A 16 16.67 7.75 3.03
N ILE A 17 16.75 8.18 4.28
CA ILE A 17 17.90 8.95 4.78
C ILE A 17 18.53 8.19 5.94
N VAL A 18 19.84 8.04 5.88
CA VAL A 18 20.65 7.51 6.97
C VAL A 18 21.26 8.67 7.75
N GLY A 19 20.94 8.74 9.03
CA GLY A 19 21.44 9.77 9.94
C GLY A 19 22.05 9.18 11.20
N ARG A 20 22.28 10.05 12.18
CA ARG A 20 22.70 9.71 13.54
C ARG A 20 21.71 10.29 14.54
N ASP A 21 21.39 9.52 15.59
CA ASP A 21 20.64 10.04 16.72
C ASP A 21 21.55 10.90 17.63
N ALA A 22 20.97 11.42 18.73
CA ALA A 22 21.69 12.20 19.71
C ALA A 22 22.82 11.41 20.43
N PHE A 23 22.78 10.08 20.36
CA PHE A 23 23.78 9.18 20.94
C PHE A 23 24.81 8.69 19.90
N GLY A 24 24.73 9.17 18.67
CA GLY A 24 25.62 8.78 17.57
C GLY A 24 25.25 7.48 16.86
N ARG A 25 24.15 6.82 17.24
CA ARG A 25 23.71 5.56 16.61
C ARG A 25 23.06 5.81 15.25
N PRO A 26 23.18 4.87 14.32
CA PRO A 26 22.55 4.99 13.01
C PRO A 26 21.03 5.03 13.12
N VAL A 27 20.42 5.93 12.37
CA VAL A 27 18.95 6.03 12.23
C VAL A 27 18.62 6.05 10.74
N ILE A 28 17.69 5.19 10.34
CA ILE A 28 17.16 5.13 8.98
C ILE A 28 15.73 5.67 9.01
N THR A 29 15.46 6.71 8.23
CA THR A 29 14.13 7.29 8.10
C THR A 29 13.61 7.11 6.67
N ALA A 30 12.33 6.76 6.52
CA ALA A 30 11.61 6.87 5.25
C ALA A 30 11.05 8.29 5.14
N GLU A 31 11.22 8.90 3.98
CA GLU A 31 10.89 10.30 3.76
C GLU A 31 10.00 10.43 2.52
N ALA A 32 8.92 11.18 2.68
CA ALA A 32 8.00 11.45 1.59
C ALA A 32 8.60 12.44 0.56
N PRO A 33 8.28 12.28 -0.72
CA PRO A 33 8.80 13.15 -1.79
C PRO A 33 8.33 14.61 -1.69
N GLU A 34 7.33 14.89 -0.86
CA GLU A 34 6.90 16.27 -0.54
C GLU A 34 7.97 17.04 0.24
N PHE A 35 8.81 16.35 0.98
CA PHE A 35 9.83 16.96 1.85
C PHE A 35 11.25 16.73 1.39
N VAL A 36 11.48 15.75 0.52
CA VAL A 36 12.82 15.38 0.06
C VAL A 36 12.87 15.36 -1.46
N TYR A 37 13.91 15.95 -2.01
CA TYR A 37 14.28 15.79 -3.41
C TYR A 37 15.76 15.42 -3.49
N ALA A 38 16.07 14.41 -4.30
CA ALA A 38 17.43 14.01 -4.57
C ALA A 38 17.67 13.88 -6.07
N ALA A 39 18.76 14.44 -6.55
CA ALA A 39 19.21 14.29 -7.93
C ALA A 39 19.94 12.94 -8.05
N PRO A 40 19.50 12.00 -8.90
CA PRO A 40 20.13 10.70 -9.04
C PRO A 40 21.52 10.81 -9.67
N ASP A 41 22.39 9.87 -9.32
CA ASP A 41 23.62 9.63 -10.04
C ASP A 41 23.28 8.93 -11.37
N PRO A 42 23.78 9.44 -12.52
CA PRO A 42 23.48 8.85 -13.82
C PRO A 42 23.96 7.40 -14.00
N LEU A 43 24.98 6.97 -13.26
CA LEU A 43 25.55 5.64 -13.33
C LEU A 43 24.90 4.68 -12.31
N VAL A 44 24.44 5.23 -11.17
CA VAL A 44 23.90 4.48 -10.04
C VAL A 44 22.61 5.15 -9.57
N PRO A 45 21.46 4.94 -10.26
CA PRO A 45 20.25 5.75 -10.07
C PRO A 45 19.68 5.79 -8.65
N TRP A 46 19.92 4.77 -7.84
CA TRP A 46 19.50 4.74 -6.44
C TRP A 46 20.39 5.57 -5.48
N ARG A 47 21.53 6.09 -5.97
CA ARG A 47 22.39 7.02 -5.22
C ARG A 47 22.11 8.45 -5.61
N ALA A 48 22.18 9.33 -4.64
CA ALA A 48 22.06 10.76 -4.88
C ALA A 48 23.41 11.41 -5.14
N ARG A 49 23.51 12.29 -6.14
CA ARG A 49 24.64 13.22 -6.34
C ARG A 49 24.46 14.55 -5.65
N ALA A 50 23.24 14.91 -5.28
CA ALA A 50 22.84 16.02 -4.43
C ALA A 50 21.46 15.74 -3.86
N ALA A 51 21.17 16.24 -2.67
CA ALA A 51 19.84 16.08 -2.08
C ALA A 51 19.47 17.28 -1.23
N VAL A 52 18.17 17.51 -1.07
CA VAL A 52 17.61 18.50 -0.16
C VAL A 52 16.42 17.88 0.60
N LYS A 53 16.37 18.13 1.91
CA LYS A 53 15.19 17.86 2.75
C LYS A 53 14.73 19.16 3.34
N VAL A 54 13.43 19.45 3.23
CA VAL A 54 12.79 20.64 3.80
C VAL A 54 11.67 20.17 4.73
N TRP A 55 11.60 20.76 5.90
CA TRP A 55 10.50 20.49 6.84
C TRP A 55 10.13 21.74 7.62
N ARG A 56 8.92 21.76 8.15
CA ARG A 56 8.42 22.85 8.98
C ARG A 56 8.38 22.42 10.43
N ASP A 57 9.02 23.22 11.29
CA ASP A 57 8.81 23.17 12.73
C ASP A 57 7.72 24.17 13.10
N ARG A 58 6.56 23.67 13.54
CA ARG A 58 5.42 24.51 13.90
C ARG A 58 5.61 25.18 15.26
N ASP A 59 6.34 24.54 16.16
CA ASP A 59 6.56 25.03 17.52
C ASP A 59 7.55 26.19 17.52
N GLU A 60 8.61 26.09 16.73
CA GLU A 60 9.60 27.14 16.56
C GLU A 60 9.20 28.21 15.52
N GLY A 61 8.26 27.90 14.63
CA GLY A 61 7.81 28.79 13.55
C GLY A 61 8.84 29.00 12.45
N PHE A 62 9.65 27.97 12.18
CA PHE A 62 10.67 28.00 11.13
C PHE A 62 10.49 26.84 10.14
N ASP A 63 10.83 27.12 8.88
CA ASP A 63 11.13 26.10 7.90
C ASP A 63 12.64 25.83 7.94
N TYR A 64 13.03 24.57 8.03
CA TYR A 64 14.41 24.10 7.99
C TYR A 64 14.71 23.39 6.68
N ALA A 65 15.95 23.48 6.22
CA ALA A 65 16.43 22.71 5.08
C ALA A 65 17.82 22.16 5.35
N ASN A 66 18.00 20.88 5.00
CA ASN A 66 19.29 20.23 4.88
C ASN A 66 19.60 20.07 3.38
N VAL A 67 20.76 20.50 2.96
CA VAL A 67 21.26 20.32 1.59
C VAL A 67 22.52 19.50 1.65
N TRP A 68 22.51 18.37 0.92
CA TRP A 68 23.67 17.49 0.79
C TRP A 68 24.28 17.65 -0.60
N VAL A 69 25.57 17.90 -0.63
CA VAL A 69 26.44 17.81 -1.81
C VAL A 69 27.64 16.94 -1.44
N PRO A 70 28.41 16.40 -2.37
CA PRO A 70 29.52 15.53 -2.02
C PRO A 70 30.42 16.12 -0.94
N GLY A 71 30.55 15.41 0.18
CA GLY A 71 31.39 15.80 1.32
C GLY A 71 30.84 16.87 2.27
N VAL A 72 29.71 17.52 1.95
CA VAL A 72 29.19 18.63 2.76
C VAL A 72 27.67 18.53 2.95
N ARG A 73 27.22 18.71 4.20
CA ARG A 73 25.82 18.95 4.53
C ARG A 73 25.66 20.37 5.06
N ALA A 74 24.97 21.24 4.32
CA ALA A 74 24.64 22.59 4.73
C ALA A 74 23.22 22.63 5.33
N ARG A 75 23.07 23.33 6.46
CA ARG A 75 21.80 23.54 7.16
C ARG A 75 21.32 24.97 6.99
N TYR A 76 20.03 25.13 6.71
CA TYR A 76 19.39 26.41 6.50
C TYR A 76 18.10 26.50 7.31
N ALA A 77 17.73 27.73 7.67
CA ALA A 77 16.41 28.04 8.21
C ALA A 77 15.84 29.29 7.57
N ARG A 78 14.52 29.37 7.54
CA ARG A 78 13.78 30.60 7.22
C ARG A 78 12.57 30.70 8.13
N SER A 79 12.11 31.93 8.43
CA SER A 79 10.84 32.11 9.14
C SER A 79 9.68 31.58 8.31
N ALA A 80 8.88 30.71 8.89
CA ALA A 80 7.66 30.21 8.26
C ALA A 80 6.59 31.29 8.33
N LYS A 81 5.80 31.41 7.25
CA LYS A 81 4.50 32.11 7.32
C LYS A 81 3.47 31.11 7.83
N ASP A 82 2.60 31.55 8.76
CA ASP A 82 1.45 30.72 9.10
C ASP A 82 0.48 30.57 7.90
N GLU A 83 -0.48 29.65 8.02
CA GLU A 83 -1.49 29.43 6.99
C GLU A 83 -2.35 30.67 6.68
N PHE A 84 -2.35 31.67 7.58
CA PHE A 84 -3.06 32.94 7.46
C PHE A 84 -2.15 34.09 7.02
N GLY A 85 -0.88 33.85 6.71
CA GLY A 85 0.05 34.85 6.22
C GLY A 85 0.62 35.78 7.30
N VAL A 86 0.39 35.50 8.57
CA VAL A 86 0.98 36.24 9.70
C VAL A 86 2.42 35.79 9.88
N MET A 87 3.35 36.73 9.83
CA MET A 87 4.79 36.49 10.07
C MET A 87 5.00 36.17 11.56
N ILE A 88 5.28 34.93 11.88
CA ILE A 88 5.71 34.55 13.23
C ILE A 88 7.08 35.17 13.46
N ARG A 89 7.17 35.93 14.51
CA ARG A 89 8.23 36.87 14.92
C ARG A 89 9.65 36.43 14.61
N ARG A 90 10.40 37.37 13.95
CA ARG A 90 11.83 37.45 13.65
C ARG A 90 12.26 36.83 12.33
N ALA A 91 11.99 37.50 11.24
CA ALA A 91 12.88 37.52 10.11
C ALA A 91 12.82 38.87 9.40
N SER A 92 13.91 39.56 9.40
CA SER A 92 14.23 40.47 8.34
C SER A 92 14.40 39.63 7.05
N SER A 93 13.57 39.93 6.04
CA SER A 93 13.61 39.34 4.70
C SER A 93 13.48 37.82 4.59
N GLY A 94 12.33 37.33 4.12
CA GLY A 94 11.94 35.95 3.87
C GLY A 94 12.86 35.03 3.06
N GLY A 95 14.17 35.12 3.26
CA GLY A 95 15.19 34.31 2.63
C GLY A 95 15.72 33.20 3.55
N TRP A 96 16.25 32.15 2.93
CA TRP A 96 16.97 31.10 3.64
C TRP A 96 18.28 31.63 4.22
N VAL A 97 18.51 31.39 5.52
CA VAL A 97 19.77 31.78 6.22
C VAL A 97 20.53 30.48 6.51
N LYS A 98 21.80 30.45 6.18
CA LYS A 98 22.67 29.30 6.48
C LYS A 98 22.97 29.28 7.99
N LEU A 99 22.62 28.19 8.65
CA LEU A 99 22.89 27.97 10.08
C LEU A 99 24.27 27.39 10.35
N GLY A 100 24.77 26.60 9.40
CA GLY A 100 26.05 25.92 9.52
C GLY A 100 26.23 24.86 8.44
N GLU A 101 27.40 24.25 8.45
CA GLU A 101 27.71 23.12 7.61
C GLU A 101 28.52 22.08 8.39
N ASP A 102 28.32 20.82 8.02
CA ASP A 102 29.06 19.69 8.55
C ASP A 102 29.70 18.97 7.36
N THR A 103 30.92 18.51 7.55
CA THR A 103 31.58 17.63 6.57
C THR A 103 31.32 16.17 6.90
N TYR A 104 31.18 15.35 5.88
CA TYR A 104 31.04 13.90 6.02
C TYR A 104 31.90 13.20 4.96
N SER A 105 32.30 11.98 5.25
CA SER A 105 33.03 11.12 4.32
C SER A 105 32.08 10.13 3.65
N GLY A 106 32.35 9.79 2.40
CA GLY A 106 31.58 8.80 1.67
C GLY A 106 30.47 9.37 0.80
N GLN A 107 29.47 8.54 0.53
CA GLN A 107 28.33 8.89 -0.32
C GLN A 107 27.30 9.76 0.42
N ILE A 108 26.49 10.46 -0.33
CA ILE A 108 25.35 11.22 0.21
C ILE A 108 24.38 10.22 0.89
N PRO A 109 24.00 10.47 2.17
CA PRO A 109 23.19 9.51 2.94
C PRO A 109 21.70 9.57 2.60
N VAL A 110 21.36 9.91 1.36
CA VAL A 110 20.00 9.97 0.81
C VAL A 110 19.90 9.00 -0.34
N PHE A 111 18.97 8.05 -0.23
CA PHE A 111 18.78 6.97 -1.18
C PHE A 111 17.44 7.12 -1.88
N ILE A 112 17.43 6.87 -3.18
CA ILE A 112 16.31 7.08 -4.07
C ILE A 112 15.69 5.72 -4.39
N PHE A 113 14.38 5.61 -4.25
CA PHE A 113 13.60 4.43 -4.62
C PHE A 113 12.54 4.85 -5.61
N GLU A 114 12.68 4.41 -6.84
CA GLU A 114 11.78 4.75 -7.93
C GLU A 114 10.93 3.54 -8.33
N ASN A 115 9.64 3.75 -8.54
CA ASN A 115 8.75 2.72 -9.05
C ASN A 115 9.02 2.43 -10.52
N HIS A 116 8.55 1.29 -10.98
CA HIS A 116 8.69 0.88 -12.37
C HIS A 116 8.08 1.92 -13.33
N GLY A 117 8.90 2.39 -14.27
CA GLY A 117 8.48 3.39 -15.26
C GLY A 117 8.37 4.81 -14.75
N GLY A 118 8.80 5.09 -13.48
CA GLY A 118 8.74 6.44 -12.90
C GLY A 118 7.32 6.96 -12.70
N THR A 119 6.34 6.07 -12.53
CA THR A 119 4.92 6.41 -12.34
C THR A 119 4.36 5.70 -11.12
N GLY A 120 3.38 6.30 -10.45
CA GLY A 120 2.60 5.63 -9.42
C GLY A 120 1.78 4.47 -9.99
N GLU A 121 1.45 3.50 -9.14
CA GLU A 121 0.76 2.28 -9.58
C GLU A 121 -0.64 2.53 -10.15
N PHE A 122 -1.27 3.65 -9.80
CA PHE A 122 -2.60 4.02 -10.27
C PHE A 122 -2.58 5.05 -11.41
N GLU A 123 -1.48 5.77 -11.63
CA GLU A 123 -1.40 6.90 -12.57
C GLU A 123 -1.75 6.52 -14.00
N THR A 124 -1.33 5.33 -14.44
CA THR A 124 -1.65 4.81 -15.78
C THR A 124 -3.12 4.38 -15.92
N HIS A 125 -3.89 4.38 -14.82
CA HIS A 125 -5.27 3.91 -14.77
C HIS A 125 -6.26 5.00 -14.28
N THR A 126 -5.84 6.27 -14.29
CA THR A 126 -6.67 7.42 -13.83
C THR A 126 -7.96 7.54 -14.63
N ASP A 127 -7.90 7.37 -15.96
CA ASP A 127 -9.10 7.44 -16.81
C ASP A 127 -10.16 6.40 -16.40
N LEU A 128 -9.71 5.21 -16.01
CA LEU A 128 -10.59 4.13 -15.57
C LEU A 128 -11.18 4.43 -14.20
N LEU A 129 -10.38 5.00 -13.28
CA LEU A 129 -10.85 5.47 -11.97
C LEU A 129 -11.87 6.61 -12.11
N ASP A 130 -11.63 7.57 -13.00
CA ASP A 130 -12.56 8.66 -13.27
C ASP A 130 -13.88 8.14 -13.86
N ARG A 131 -13.83 7.13 -14.75
CA ARG A 131 -15.03 6.46 -15.26
C ARG A 131 -15.83 5.80 -14.13
N ILE A 132 -15.17 5.09 -13.21
CA ILE A 132 -15.80 4.48 -12.04
C ILE A 132 -16.45 5.56 -11.15
N ASN A 133 -15.71 6.61 -10.81
CA ASN A 133 -16.20 7.71 -9.97
C ASN A 133 -17.39 8.44 -10.61
N THR A 134 -17.32 8.70 -11.91
CA THR A 134 -18.41 9.32 -12.67
C THR A 134 -19.65 8.44 -12.67
N GLY A 135 -19.51 7.14 -12.90
CA GLY A 135 -20.60 6.16 -12.84
C GLY A 135 -21.26 6.09 -11.46
N LEU A 136 -20.48 6.14 -10.39
CA LEU A 136 -20.96 6.20 -9.01
C LEU A 136 -21.77 7.49 -8.76
N LEU A 137 -21.24 8.65 -9.19
CA LEU A 137 -21.92 9.93 -9.05
C LEU A 137 -23.25 9.95 -9.81
N GLN A 138 -23.24 9.51 -11.08
CA GLN A 138 -24.45 9.42 -11.91
C GLN A 138 -25.51 8.53 -11.26
N ARG A 139 -25.13 7.40 -10.68
CA ARG A 139 -26.02 6.50 -9.96
C ARG A 139 -26.66 7.20 -8.75
N ILE A 140 -25.85 7.90 -7.93
CA ILE A 140 -26.33 8.64 -6.75
C ILE A 140 -27.34 9.71 -7.18
N VAL A 141 -27.03 10.48 -8.22
CA VAL A 141 -27.93 11.52 -8.77
C VAL A 141 -29.21 10.88 -9.29
N THR A 142 -29.13 9.79 -10.05
CA THR A 142 -30.31 9.09 -10.58
C THR A 142 -31.22 8.58 -9.45
N VAL A 143 -30.63 7.96 -8.41
CA VAL A 143 -31.39 7.50 -7.24
C VAL A 143 -32.06 8.68 -6.52
N ALA A 144 -31.33 9.79 -6.30
CA ALA A 144 -31.89 10.98 -5.66
C ALA A 144 -33.04 11.59 -6.48
N MET A 145 -32.88 11.69 -7.80
CA MET A 145 -33.94 12.22 -8.68
C MET A 145 -35.15 11.30 -8.73
N GLN A 146 -34.99 10.00 -8.58
CA GLN A 146 -36.12 9.06 -8.53
C GLN A 146 -36.90 9.10 -7.23
N ALA A 147 -36.27 9.48 -6.13
CA ALA A 147 -36.98 9.71 -4.88
C ALA A 147 -38.06 10.85 -5.02
N PHE A 148 -37.85 11.72 -6.00
CA PHE A 148 -38.78 12.81 -6.35
C PHE A 148 -39.42 12.51 -7.71
N LYS A 149 -40.38 11.57 -7.74
CA LYS A 149 -41.10 11.25 -8.98
C LYS A 149 -41.73 12.53 -9.56
N GLN A 150 -41.38 12.85 -10.79
CA GLN A 150 -42.00 13.93 -11.50
C GLN A 150 -43.40 13.51 -11.92
N ARG A 151 -44.39 14.31 -11.57
CA ARG A 151 -45.79 14.15 -11.99
C ARG A 151 -46.16 15.30 -12.88
N ALA A 152 -46.81 15.03 -13.95
CA ALA A 152 -47.37 16.05 -14.83
C ALA A 152 -48.85 15.76 -15.04
N LEU A 153 -49.64 16.81 -15.00
CA LEU A 153 -51.04 16.72 -15.33
C LEU A 153 -51.24 16.95 -16.82
N LYS A 154 -51.95 16.05 -17.46
CA LYS A 154 -52.30 16.16 -18.87
C LYS A 154 -53.80 16.43 -18.95
N GLY A 155 -54.15 17.64 -19.42
CA GLY A 155 -55.51 18.19 -19.46
C GLY A 155 -55.55 19.61 -18.91
N GLY A 156 -56.51 20.38 -19.26
CA GLY A 156 -56.68 21.75 -18.74
C GLY A 156 -57.34 21.73 -17.36
N LEU A 157 -56.63 22.17 -16.31
CA LEU A 157 -57.25 22.40 -15.01
C LEU A 157 -58.25 23.57 -15.10
N PRO A 158 -59.47 23.40 -14.57
CA PRO A 158 -60.45 24.53 -14.53
C PRO A 158 -59.86 25.69 -13.72
N THR A 159 -59.90 26.89 -14.25
CA THR A 159 -59.40 28.08 -13.54
C THR A 159 -60.38 28.61 -12.50
N HIS A 160 -61.65 28.20 -12.60
CA HIS A 160 -62.73 28.65 -11.69
C HIS A 160 -63.54 27.42 -11.25
N ASP A 161 -64.05 27.42 -10.05
CA ASP A 161 -65.04 26.46 -9.52
C ASP A 161 -66.42 26.69 -10.10
N ASP A 162 -67.38 25.79 -9.76
CA ASP A 162 -68.81 25.93 -10.18
C ASP A 162 -69.47 27.19 -9.66
N ASP A 163 -68.96 27.84 -8.63
CA ASP A 163 -69.42 29.06 -8.03
C ASP A 163 -68.74 30.31 -8.63
N GLY A 164 -67.79 30.13 -9.58
CA GLY A 164 -67.11 31.22 -10.27
C GLY A 164 -65.88 31.77 -9.51
N ASN A 165 -65.46 31.15 -8.44
CA ASN A 165 -64.21 31.54 -7.72
C ASN A 165 -62.98 30.95 -8.35
N GLU A 166 -61.87 31.66 -8.29
CA GLU A 166 -60.55 31.15 -8.77
C GLU A 166 -60.03 29.99 -7.91
N VAL A 167 -59.69 28.83 -8.53
CA VAL A 167 -59.24 27.64 -7.80
C VAL A 167 -57.76 27.76 -7.53
N ASP A 168 -57.38 27.76 -6.24
CA ASP A 168 -55.97 27.75 -5.79
C ASP A 168 -55.46 26.31 -5.74
N TYR A 169 -54.83 25.87 -6.82
CA TYR A 169 -54.25 24.52 -6.93
C TYR A 169 -53.03 24.26 -6.01
N SER A 170 -52.44 25.29 -5.41
CA SER A 170 -51.34 25.09 -4.46
C SER A 170 -51.83 24.42 -3.18
N LYS A 171 -53.12 24.51 -2.86
CA LYS A 171 -53.75 23.84 -1.73
C LYS A 171 -54.30 22.47 -2.07
N VAL A 172 -54.63 22.23 -3.34
CA VAL A 172 -55.16 20.94 -3.82
C VAL A 172 -54.06 19.89 -3.99
N PHE A 173 -52.87 20.33 -4.41
CA PHE A 173 -51.75 19.45 -4.67
C PHE A 173 -50.68 19.53 -3.55
N GLU A 174 -51.05 19.25 -2.31
CA GLU A 174 -50.06 19.14 -1.24
C GLU A 174 -49.14 17.94 -1.49
N PRO A 175 -47.81 18.14 -1.60
CA PRO A 175 -46.86 17.07 -1.76
C PRO A 175 -46.64 16.35 -0.43
N ALA A 176 -47.42 15.29 -0.16
CA ALA A 176 -47.24 14.45 1.01
C ALA A 176 -47.19 12.97 0.62
N PRO A 177 -46.42 12.14 1.32
CA PRO A 177 -46.43 10.70 1.12
C PRO A 177 -47.81 10.14 1.41
N GLY A 178 -48.50 9.58 0.39
CA GLY A 178 -49.83 9.02 0.52
C GLY A 178 -50.99 10.05 0.32
N ALA A 179 -50.70 11.29 -0.12
CA ALA A 179 -51.72 12.22 -0.51
C ALA A 179 -52.56 11.66 -1.67
N LEU A 180 -53.89 11.62 -1.48
CA LEU A 180 -54.85 11.28 -2.50
C LEU A 180 -55.31 12.57 -3.15
N TRP A 181 -55.16 12.65 -4.48
CA TRP A 181 -55.65 13.81 -5.25
C TRP A 181 -56.92 13.43 -5.97
N ASP A 182 -57.97 14.18 -5.72
CA ASP A 182 -59.23 14.09 -6.47
C ASP A 182 -59.11 14.99 -7.70
N LEU A 183 -59.16 14.38 -8.87
CA LEU A 183 -58.97 15.09 -10.13
C LEU A 183 -60.29 15.16 -10.93
N PRO A 184 -60.58 16.30 -11.55
CA PRO A 184 -61.74 16.44 -12.44
C PRO A 184 -61.68 15.48 -13.61
N ASP A 185 -62.85 15.10 -14.14
CA ASP A 185 -62.96 14.23 -15.31
C ASP A 185 -62.19 14.79 -16.51
N GLY A 186 -61.40 13.93 -17.16
CA GLY A 186 -60.61 14.26 -18.34
C GLY A 186 -59.19 14.72 -18.05
N ILE A 187 -58.73 14.68 -16.79
CA ILE A 187 -57.34 14.94 -16.41
C ILE A 187 -56.61 13.63 -16.13
N ASP A 188 -55.55 13.39 -16.86
CA ASP A 188 -54.67 12.25 -16.64
C ASP A 188 -53.40 12.68 -15.91
N ILE A 189 -52.95 11.84 -14.96
CA ILE A 189 -51.66 12.01 -14.32
C ILE A 189 -50.63 11.21 -15.12
N TRP A 190 -49.63 11.91 -15.62
CA TRP A 190 -48.42 11.29 -16.11
C TRP A 190 -47.38 11.22 -14.97
N GLU A 191 -46.90 10.06 -14.68
CA GLU A 191 -45.76 9.85 -13.76
C GLU A 191 -44.50 9.46 -14.56
N SER A 192 -43.35 9.97 -14.11
CA SER A 192 -42.10 9.54 -14.68
C SER A 192 -41.92 8.02 -14.52
N GLN A 193 -41.43 7.36 -15.55
CA GLN A 193 -41.18 5.89 -15.52
C GLN A 193 -40.24 5.53 -14.39
N ASP A 194 -40.47 4.34 -13.81
CA ASP A 194 -39.60 3.76 -12.80
C ASP A 194 -38.26 3.40 -13.46
N ALA A 195 -37.15 4.05 -13.07
CA ALA A 195 -35.83 3.79 -13.59
C ALA A 195 -35.12 2.61 -12.86
N ALA A 196 -35.82 1.78 -12.12
CA ALA A 196 -35.23 0.64 -11.40
C ALA A 196 -34.34 -0.21 -12.32
N GLN A 197 -34.78 -0.50 -13.55
CA GLN A 197 -33.98 -1.22 -14.53
C GLN A 197 -32.74 -0.43 -14.96
N GLY A 198 -32.83 0.89 -15.10
CA GLY A 198 -31.69 1.77 -15.40
C GLY A 198 -30.66 1.79 -14.28
N ILE A 199 -31.11 1.80 -13.03
CA ILE A 199 -30.22 1.73 -11.86
C ILE A 199 -29.50 0.36 -11.78
N LEU A 200 -30.19 -0.74 -12.09
CA LEU A 200 -29.57 -2.06 -12.17
C LEU A 200 -28.53 -2.15 -13.27
N ALA A 201 -28.82 -1.58 -14.44
CA ALA A 201 -27.85 -1.50 -15.53
C ALA A 201 -26.62 -0.66 -15.17
N MET A 202 -26.79 0.49 -14.48
CA MET A 202 -25.68 1.30 -13.98
C MET A 202 -24.84 0.55 -12.92
N LEU A 203 -25.49 -0.24 -12.05
CA LEU A 203 -24.78 -1.05 -11.07
C LEU A 203 -23.94 -2.15 -11.76
N GLN A 204 -24.50 -2.79 -12.78
CA GLN A 204 -23.76 -3.79 -13.54
C GLN A 204 -22.58 -3.17 -14.29
N ALA A 205 -22.77 -2.05 -14.97
CA ALA A 205 -21.70 -1.31 -15.63
C ALA A 205 -20.58 -0.92 -14.66
N SER A 206 -20.94 -0.42 -13.44
CA SER A 206 -19.93 -0.11 -12.41
C SER A 206 -19.16 -1.35 -11.95
N LYS A 207 -19.81 -2.52 -11.84
CA LYS A 207 -19.13 -3.77 -11.51
C LYS A 207 -18.18 -4.22 -12.61
N ASP A 208 -18.54 -4.03 -13.86
CA ASP A 208 -17.70 -4.35 -15.02
C ASP A 208 -16.48 -3.42 -15.08
N ASP A 209 -16.66 -2.12 -14.85
CA ASP A 209 -15.55 -1.16 -14.73
C ASP A 209 -14.57 -1.52 -13.62
N ILE A 210 -15.06 -1.99 -12.47
CA ILE A 210 -14.21 -2.47 -11.37
C ILE A 210 -13.46 -3.75 -11.77
N ARG A 211 -14.07 -4.64 -12.55
CA ARG A 211 -13.39 -5.84 -13.08
C ARG A 211 -12.27 -5.47 -14.05
N ASP A 212 -12.53 -4.51 -14.94
CA ASP A 212 -11.54 -3.99 -15.87
C ASP A 212 -10.35 -3.36 -15.11
N PHE A 213 -10.65 -2.57 -14.06
CA PHE A 213 -9.64 -1.99 -13.19
C PHE A 213 -8.83 -3.07 -12.45
N ALA A 214 -9.47 -4.10 -11.91
CA ALA A 214 -8.82 -5.22 -11.26
C ALA A 214 -7.86 -5.95 -12.22
N ALA A 215 -8.31 -6.20 -13.45
CA ALA A 215 -7.50 -6.85 -14.48
C ALA A 215 -6.31 -5.99 -14.91
N ALA A 216 -6.52 -4.69 -15.16
CA ALA A 216 -5.48 -3.75 -15.56
C ALA A 216 -4.39 -3.58 -14.48
N THR A 217 -4.80 -3.50 -13.20
CA THR A 217 -3.87 -3.35 -12.07
C THR A 217 -3.28 -4.66 -11.58
N ARG A 218 -3.69 -5.81 -12.14
CA ARG A 218 -3.35 -7.17 -11.66
C ARG A 218 -3.72 -7.37 -10.19
N THR A 219 -4.83 -6.79 -9.76
CA THR A 219 -5.35 -6.91 -8.40
C THR A 219 -6.41 -8.01 -8.37
N PRO A 220 -6.39 -8.95 -7.42
CA PRO A 220 -7.43 -9.97 -7.31
C PRO A 220 -8.80 -9.33 -7.14
N LEU A 221 -9.77 -9.73 -7.97
CA LEU A 221 -11.12 -9.15 -7.97
C LEU A 221 -11.81 -9.26 -6.59
N ALA A 222 -11.57 -10.35 -5.86
CA ALA A 222 -12.09 -10.56 -4.51
C ALA A 222 -11.63 -9.50 -3.48
N THR A 223 -10.53 -8.80 -3.76
CA THR A 223 -10.06 -7.69 -2.92
C THR A 223 -10.91 -6.44 -3.10
N LEU A 224 -11.44 -6.22 -4.31
CA LEU A 224 -12.24 -5.06 -4.67
C LEU A 224 -13.75 -5.33 -4.59
N LEU A 225 -14.18 -6.56 -4.89
CA LEU A 225 -15.57 -7.01 -4.85
C LEU A 225 -15.66 -8.29 -4.00
N PRO A 226 -16.02 -8.20 -2.72
CA PRO A 226 -16.10 -9.36 -1.82
C PRO A 226 -17.08 -10.46 -2.28
N ASP A 227 -18.13 -10.10 -3.03
CA ASP A 227 -19.13 -11.05 -3.56
C ASP A 227 -18.56 -12.00 -4.64
N ALA A 228 -17.37 -11.71 -5.16
CA ALA A 228 -16.69 -12.58 -6.13
C ALA A 228 -16.00 -13.81 -5.48
N SER A 229 -16.24 -14.07 -4.21
CA SER A 229 -15.51 -15.05 -3.39
C SER A 229 -15.90 -16.53 -3.59
N ASN A 230 -16.87 -16.87 -4.45
CA ASN A 230 -17.24 -18.25 -4.76
C ASN A 230 -16.25 -18.96 -5.71
N GLN A 231 -14.95 -18.83 -5.40
CA GLN A 231 -13.89 -19.51 -6.15
C GLN A 231 -13.37 -20.70 -5.35
N SER A 232 -12.98 -21.78 -6.06
CA SER A 232 -12.21 -22.86 -5.45
C SER A 232 -10.88 -22.33 -4.89
N ALA A 233 -10.29 -23.04 -3.93
CA ALA A 233 -9.00 -22.66 -3.36
C ALA A 233 -7.92 -22.49 -4.44
N GLU A 234 -7.92 -23.34 -5.46
CA GLU A 234 -7.03 -23.25 -6.63
C GLU A 234 -7.31 -22.00 -7.47
N GLY A 235 -8.59 -21.72 -7.77
CA GLY A 235 -8.98 -20.50 -8.49
C GLY A 235 -8.59 -19.22 -7.75
N ALA A 236 -8.69 -19.20 -6.44
CA ALA A 236 -8.24 -18.08 -5.60
C ALA A 236 -6.71 -17.94 -5.61
N ALA A 237 -5.96 -19.05 -5.67
CA ALA A 237 -4.51 -19.03 -5.80
C ALA A 237 -4.08 -18.45 -7.15
N PHE A 238 -4.64 -18.91 -8.26
CA PHE A 238 -4.38 -18.37 -9.59
C PHE A 238 -4.75 -16.88 -9.71
N ALA A 239 -5.86 -16.46 -9.11
CA ALA A 239 -6.26 -15.06 -9.12
C ALA A 239 -5.24 -14.14 -8.41
N ARG A 240 -4.50 -14.66 -7.41
CA ARG A 240 -3.46 -13.91 -6.70
C ARG A 240 -2.11 -13.92 -7.41
N GLU A 241 -1.88 -14.85 -8.33
CA GLU A 241 -0.58 -15.05 -8.96
C GLU A 241 -0.06 -13.78 -9.65
N GLY A 242 -0.92 -13.05 -10.34
CA GLY A 242 -0.58 -11.76 -10.97
C GLY A 242 -0.06 -10.72 -9.97
N LEU A 243 -0.69 -10.63 -8.80
CA LEU A 243 -0.25 -9.73 -7.72
C LEU A 243 1.06 -10.22 -7.10
N VAL A 244 1.21 -11.53 -6.90
CA VAL A 244 2.44 -12.14 -6.37
C VAL A 244 3.63 -11.87 -7.29
N PHE A 245 3.49 -12.03 -8.60
CA PHE A 245 4.53 -11.68 -9.57
C PHE A 245 4.89 -10.20 -9.54
N LYS A 246 3.87 -9.33 -9.49
CA LYS A 246 4.08 -7.89 -9.35
C LYS A 246 4.85 -7.56 -8.07
N ALA A 247 4.46 -8.15 -6.94
CA ALA A 247 5.15 -7.97 -5.66
C ALA A 247 6.61 -8.46 -5.71
N LYS A 248 6.87 -9.62 -6.31
CA LYS A 248 8.24 -10.14 -6.49
C LYS A 248 9.11 -9.18 -7.30
N ASP A 249 8.62 -8.67 -8.43
CA ASP A 249 9.37 -7.69 -9.24
C ASP A 249 9.70 -6.43 -8.43
N ARG A 250 8.76 -5.93 -7.62
CA ARG A 250 9.00 -4.76 -6.76
C ARG A 250 10.01 -5.05 -5.64
N ILE A 251 9.95 -6.23 -5.04
CA ILE A 251 10.90 -6.67 -4.01
C ILE A 251 12.32 -6.74 -4.58
N GLU A 252 12.50 -7.35 -5.75
CA GLU A 252 13.84 -7.45 -6.37
C GLU A 252 14.45 -6.07 -6.66
N ARG A 253 13.64 -5.10 -7.07
CA ARG A 253 14.08 -3.71 -7.28
C ARG A 253 14.48 -3.01 -5.98
N LEU A 254 13.73 -3.26 -4.89
CA LEU A 254 13.99 -2.65 -3.59
C LEU A 254 15.25 -3.21 -2.92
N LYS A 255 15.59 -4.48 -3.15
CA LYS A 255 16.70 -5.17 -2.46
C LYS A 255 18.03 -4.42 -2.59
N VAL A 256 18.37 -3.97 -3.79
CA VAL A 256 19.66 -3.31 -4.05
C VAL A 256 19.76 -1.98 -3.27
N GLY A 257 18.72 -1.15 -3.36
CA GLY A 257 18.68 0.12 -2.63
C GLY A 257 18.68 -0.07 -1.11
N LEU A 258 17.93 -1.06 -0.60
CA LEU A 258 17.88 -1.35 0.83
C LEU A 258 19.22 -1.90 1.35
N ALA A 259 19.93 -2.72 0.59
CA ALA A 259 21.25 -3.19 0.94
C ALA A 259 22.24 -2.03 1.09
N GLU A 260 22.18 -1.04 0.20
CA GLU A 260 22.99 0.18 0.28
C GLU A 260 22.62 1.04 1.51
N VAL A 261 21.34 1.17 1.82
CA VAL A 261 20.87 1.90 3.02
C VAL A 261 21.41 1.24 4.30
N ILE A 262 21.29 -0.09 4.39
CA ILE A 262 21.79 -0.83 5.55
C ILE A 262 23.32 -0.74 5.63
N THR A 263 24.02 -0.90 4.51
CA THR A 263 25.47 -0.72 4.44
C THR A 263 25.90 0.69 4.90
N ALA A 264 25.17 1.71 4.49
CA ALA A 264 25.43 3.08 4.94
C ALA A 264 25.18 3.25 6.44
N ALA A 265 24.15 2.62 6.99
CA ALA A 265 23.85 2.64 8.42
C ALA A 265 24.95 1.93 9.23
N LEU A 266 25.42 0.76 8.77
CA LEU A 266 26.54 0.03 9.40
C LEU A 266 27.84 0.84 9.39
N ARG A 267 28.13 1.56 8.30
CA ARG A 267 29.29 2.47 8.22
C ARG A 267 29.18 3.69 9.13
N VAL A 268 28.00 4.05 9.59
CA VAL A 268 27.83 5.07 10.64
C VAL A 268 28.38 4.57 11.97
N GLU A 269 28.19 3.27 12.26
CA GLU A 269 28.65 2.60 13.48
C GLU A 269 30.11 2.17 13.37
N ASP A 270 30.45 1.52 12.27
CA ASP A 270 31.81 1.08 11.93
C ASP A 270 32.24 1.64 10.55
N PRO A 271 33.06 2.71 10.51
CA PRO A 271 33.51 3.33 9.26
C PRO A 271 34.33 2.42 8.34
N GLU A 272 34.93 1.36 8.89
CA GLU A 272 35.73 0.37 8.12
C GLU A 272 34.88 -0.78 7.57
N PHE A 273 33.56 -0.78 7.83
CA PHE A 273 32.65 -1.82 7.35
C PHE A 273 32.70 -1.91 5.81
N SER A 274 33.11 -3.04 5.29
CA SER A 274 33.28 -3.30 3.84
C SER A 274 32.56 -4.56 3.34
N GLU A 275 31.88 -5.30 4.23
CA GLU A 275 31.16 -6.49 3.84
C GLU A 275 29.94 -6.17 2.97
N SER A 276 29.54 -7.11 2.13
CA SER A 276 28.32 -7.01 1.35
C SER A 276 27.11 -7.39 2.21
N VAL A 277 26.10 -6.52 2.22
CA VAL A 277 24.82 -6.79 2.87
C VAL A 277 23.87 -7.39 1.84
N ASP A 278 23.25 -8.53 2.18
CA ASP A 278 22.15 -9.10 1.41
C ASP A 278 20.84 -8.88 2.15
N VAL A 279 19.80 -8.49 1.41
CA VAL A 279 18.46 -8.22 1.95
C VAL A 279 17.49 -9.28 1.43
N SER A 280 16.93 -10.07 2.34
CA SER A 280 15.93 -11.07 1.99
C SER A 280 14.54 -10.62 2.50
N PHE A 281 13.52 -10.94 1.70
CA PHE A 281 12.12 -10.71 2.05
C PHE A 281 11.42 -12.05 2.20
N ALA A 282 10.47 -12.12 3.12
CA ALA A 282 9.56 -13.25 3.16
C ALA A 282 8.79 -13.36 1.82
N PRO A 283 8.50 -14.59 1.35
CA PRO A 283 7.73 -14.78 0.12
C PRO A 283 6.39 -14.03 0.18
N PRO A 284 6.00 -13.29 -0.88
CA PRO A 284 4.76 -12.54 -0.90
C PRO A 284 3.50 -13.42 -1.03
N SER A 285 3.67 -14.71 -1.34
CA SER A 285 2.59 -15.68 -1.40
C SER A 285 2.40 -16.34 -0.05
N TYR A 286 1.16 -16.36 0.45
CA TYR A 286 0.84 -17.19 1.61
C TYR A 286 0.73 -18.65 1.14
N VAL A 287 1.60 -19.48 1.67
CA VAL A 287 1.56 -20.93 1.54
C VAL A 287 1.25 -21.48 2.93
N SER A 288 0.23 -22.34 3.05
CA SER A 288 -0.11 -22.93 4.34
C SER A 288 1.02 -23.80 4.87
N GLU A 289 1.15 -23.90 6.20
CA GLU A 289 2.20 -24.74 6.80
C GLU A 289 2.06 -26.22 6.37
N THR A 290 0.85 -26.67 6.10
CA THR A 290 0.59 -28.04 5.57
C THR A 290 1.17 -28.22 4.16
N GLU A 291 0.98 -27.23 3.29
CA GLU A 291 1.55 -27.26 1.93
C GLU A 291 3.08 -27.18 1.96
N LYS A 292 3.67 -26.33 2.83
CA LYS A 292 5.10 -26.27 3.02
C LYS A 292 5.65 -27.61 3.52
N ALA A 293 4.98 -28.23 4.48
CA ALA A 293 5.38 -29.53 5.01
C ALA A 293 5.34 -30.62 3.92
N ALA A 294 4.26 -30.64 3.11
CA ALA A 294 4.13 -31.57 2.00
C ALA A 294 5.24 -31.36 0.95
N ALA A 295 5.49 -30.10 0.57
CA ALA A 295 6.57 -29.73 -0.36
C ALA A 295 7.95 -30.13 0.18
N ALA A 296 8.21 -29.94 1.48
CA ALA A 296 9.47 -30.31 2.12
C ALA A 296 9.70 -31.82 2.16
N VAL A 297 8.63 -32.62 2.35
CA VAL A 297 8.69 -34.08 2.27
C VAL A 297 9.02 -34.52 0.84
N GLN A 298 8.33 -33.98 -0.17
CA GLN A 298 8.61 -34.30 -1.58
C GLN A 298 10.03 -33.90 -1.99
N ALA A 299 10.49 -32.72 -1.59
CA ALA A 299 11.85 -32.25 -1.83
C ALA A 299 12.88 -33.14 -1.13
N SER A 300 12.55 -33.69 0.05
CA SER A 300 13.39 -34.64 0.76
C SER A 300 13.55 -35.95 -0.03
N ILE A 301 12.45 -36.48 -0.58
CA ILE A 301 12.44 -37.67 -1.42
C ILE A 301 13.25 -37.45 -2.71
N ALA A 302 13.17 -36.25 -3.28
CA ALA A 302 13.94 -35.84 -4.45
C ALA A 302 15.43 -35.58 -4.16
N GLY A 303 15.89 -35.71 -2.91
CA GLY A 303 17.29 -35.54 -2.53
C GLY A 303 17.72 -34.08 -2.31
N VAL A 304 16.82 -33.13 -2.21
CA VAL A 304 17.16 -31.71 -1.89
C VAL A 304 17.76 -31.65 -0.48
N PRO A 305 18.92 -30.99 -0.29
CA PRO A 305 19.56 -30.87 1.01
C PRO A 305 18.64 -30.22 2.06
N TRP A 306 18.81 -30.62 3.32
CA TRP A 306 17.97 -30.11 4.41
C TRP A 306 18.02 -28.58 4.54
N ARG A 307 19.24 -28.01 4.44
CA ARG A 307 19.48 -26.57 4.54
C ARG A 307 18.71 -25.80 3.44
N SER A 308 18.77 -26.27 2.21
CA SER A 308 18.04 -25.67 1.08
C SER A 308 16.53 -25.76 1.29
N ARG A 309 16.00 -26.86 1.84
CA ARG A 309 14.58 -26.98 2.16
C ARG A 309 14.13 -25.98 3.21
N MET A 310 14.95 -25.73 4.24
CA MET A 310 14.66 -24.73 5.27
C MET A 310 14.69 -23.31 4.71
N ALA A 311 15.64 -23.01 3.83
CA ALA A 311 15.74 -21.71 3.17
C ALA A 311 14.63 -21.48 2.13
N ASP A 312 14.48 -22.41 1.17
CA ASP A 312 13.67 -22.19 -0.03
C ASP A 312 12.18 -22.47 0.18
N ILE A 313 11.83 -23.45 1.03
CA ILE A 313 10.43 -23.85 1.27
C ILE A 313 9.84 -23.12 2.49
N TYR A 314 10.57 -23.11 3.60
CA TYR A 314 10.10 -22.47 4.81
C TYR A 314 10.44 -20.97 4.89
N GLY A 315 11.47 -20.52 4.16
CA GLY A 315 11.90 -19.13 4.13
C GLY A 315 12.64 -18.68 5.38
N TYR A 316 13.28 -19.62 6.11
CA TYR A 316 14.07 -19.26 7.30
C TYR A 316 15.36 -18.54 6.88
N PRO A 317 15.75 -17.45 7.58
CA PRO A 317 17.02 -16.78 7.35
C PRO A 317 18.21 -17.66 7.78
N ALA A 318 19.39 -17.35 7.24
CA ALA A 318 20.59 -18.19 7.38
C ALA A 318 21.01 -18.41 8.86
N ASP A 319 20.91 -17.37 9.70
CA ASP A 319 21.23 -17.42 11.12
C ASP A 319 20.30 -18.37 11.91
N VAL A 320 19.02 -18.41 11.53
CA VAL A 320 18.04 -19.33 12.11
C VAL A 320 18.36 -20.77 11.66
N ILE A 321 18.72 -20.97 10.39
CA ILE A 321 19.10 -22.28 9.86
C ILE A 321 20.36 -22.79 10.55
N ASP A 322 21.38 -21.95 10.76
CA ASP A 322 22.61 -22.30 11.46
C ASP A 322 22.33 -22.75 12.91
N ARG A 323 21.45 -22.05 13.61
CA ARG A 323 20.99 -22.45 14.94
C ARG A 323 20.26 -23.79 14.92
N MET A 324 19.34 -23.99 13.97
CA MET A 324 18.61 -25.24 13.81
C MET A 324 19.53 -26.43 13.46
N GLU A 325 20.63 -26.20 12.72
CA GLU A 325 21.66 -27.22 12.46
C GLU A 325 22.41 -27.61 13.74
N GLN A 326 22.75 -26.65 14.58
CA GLN A 326 23.40 -26.91 15.87
C GLN A 326 22.48 -27.69 16.82
N GLU A 327 21.22 -27.27 16.93
CA GLU A 327 20.20 -27.98 17.72
C GLU A 327 20.03 -29.42 17.25
N ARG A 328 19.91 -29.63 15.93
CA ARG A 328 19.80 -30.96 15.31
C ARG A 328 21.06 -31.84 15.58
N ALA A 329 22.24 -31.26 15.51
CA ALA A 329 23.48 -31.98 15.82
C ALA A 329 23.51 -32.41 17.31
N GLN A 330 23.04 -31.56 18.21
CA GLN A 330 22.92 -31.87 19.65
C GLN A 330 21.91 -33.00 19.89
N GLU A 331 20.74 -32.96 19.24
CA GLU A 331 19.71 -34.00 19.35
C GLU A 331 20.24 -35.37 18.85
N MET A 332 21.00 -35.38 17.74
CA MET A 332 21.62 -36.61 17.22
C MET A 332 22.65 -37.19 18.20
N LEU A 333 23.46 -36.34 18.84
CA LEU A 333 24.40 -36.75 19.87
C LEU A 333 23.71 -37.36 21.11
N ILE A 334 22.66 -36.73 21.61
CA ILE A 334 21.87 -37.19 22.76
C ILE A 334 21.14 -38.50 22.40
N GLY A 335 20.52 -38.56 21.20
CA GLY A 335 19.84 -39.78 20.71
C GLY A 335 20.80 -40.94 20.51
N GLY A 336 22.02 -40.69 20.04
CA GLY A 336 23.09 -41.70 19.92
C GLY A 336 23.58 -42.23 21.28
N LEU A 337 23.67 -41.37 22.28
CA LEU A 337 24.04 -41.75 23.64
C LEU A 337 22.94 -42.58 24.33
N SER A 338 21.67 -42.25 24.15
CA SER A 338 20.55 -43.02 24.73
C SER A 338 20.34 -44.38 24.02
N GLY A 339 20.64 -44.50 22.72
CA GLY A 339 20.63 -45.77 22.00
C GLY A 339 21.71 -46.74 22.44
N SER A 340 22.88 -46.26 22.86
CA SER A 340 24.00 -47.09 23.33
C SER A 340 23.78 -47.66 24.75
N VAL A 341 22.97 -47.00 25.57
CA VAL A 341 22.67 -47.46 26.93
C VAL A 341 21.64 -48.61 26.93
N ASN A 342 20.81 -48.76 25.90
CA ASN A 342 19.79 -49.80 25.82
C ASN A 342 20.26 -51.08 25.15
N SER A 343 21.45 -51.14 24.55
CA SER A 343 22.04 -52.35 23.96
C SER A 343 22.93 -53.15 24.90
N GLY A 344 23.11 -52.69 26.16
CA GLY A 344 23.99 -53.29 27.16
C GLY A 344 23.37 -54.28 28.15
N THR A 345 22.06 -54.56 28.08
CA THR A 345 21.37 -55.45 29.05
C THR A 345 20.57 -56.58 28.38
N SER A 346 21.32 -57.44 27.65
CA SER A 346 20.78 -58.74 27.25
C SER A 346 21.93 -59.75 27.11
N THR A 347 22.49 -60.12 28.24
CA THR A 347 23.31 -61.36 28.33
C THR A 347 22.94 -62.12 29.59
N GLY A 348 22.38 -63.28 29.36
CA GLY A 348 22.58 -64.40 30.27
C GLY A 348 21.39 -64.77 31.19
N ASN A 349 20.58 -65.70 30.74
CA ASN A 349 20.38 -66.89 31.59
C ASN A 349 19.80 -68.03 30.76
N THR A 350 20.66 -68.93 30.26
CA THR A 350 20.32 -70.29 29.91
C THR A 350 21.07 -71.20 30.87
N ALA A 351 20.35 -71.79 31.79
CA ALA A 351 20.70 -73.03 32.45
C ALA A 351 19.40 -73.64 32.98
N GLY A 352 18.86 -74.72 32.43
CA GLY A 352 19.18 -76.07 32.71
C GLY A 352 18.18 -76.67 33.64
N VAL A 353 17.37 -77.56 33.19
CA VAL A 353 16.95 -78.88 33.55
C VAL A 353 15.62 -79.19 32.91
#